data_f8b71028e3ef61a34cc907f8320c5a35
#
_entry.id   f8b71028e3ef61a34cc907f8320c5a35
#
_cell.length_a   1.000
_cell.length_b   1.000
_cell.length_c   1.000
_cell.angle_alpha   90.00
_cell.angle_beta   90.00
_cell.angle_gamma   90.00
#
_symmetry.space_group_name_H-M   'P 1'
#
loop_
_entity.id
_entity.type
_entity.pdbx_description
1 polymer ?
#
loop_
_entity_poly.entity_id
_entity_poly.type
_entity_poly.pdbx_seq_one_letter_code
_entity_poly.pdbx_strand_id
1 'polypeptide(L)'
;MYAHVVSLGVTGLDGYHVTVETHISGGLPKFAMVGLPDSAVKESSERVRSAIKNLNCPWPASHVTVNLAPADVRKTGSLYDLPVFIGILAAQQYIPQPEPHQAFLGELGLDGTLRPIAGALPMALAAQKAGVTELFVPAENAAEAAVAEQLTVYPARSAADVIRHLAGQAKLSPASRTGYDAAGQWLGPDFADVRGQAEARRALEVAAAGGHNLLMVGPPGTGKSMLAKRLPGILPPLSYEEALETTAIYSVAGLVQAGTGLLQQRPFRSPHHSVSAAAIAGGGTVPRPGEVSLAHNGVLFLDELPEFSREALEVLRQPIEDGCISVSRVHGTATYPCRFMLVAAMNPCKCGYYGSGVRECSCTPSAIERYRQRISGPLLDRIDLHVEARPVEYDALAAKTGGEPSADIRTRVAAVRAMQAQRYKSLGFTCNAQLPSGMLRRYCPLAPAAEKLLRGAFERMGYSARAYDRILRVARTIADMNGVEQIGAAELMEALQYRRMDRAVGK
;
A
#
# COMPACT_ATOMS: atom_id res chain seq x y z
N MET A 1 -8.39 -40.57 -20.63
CA MET A 1 -8.37 -40.37 -19.17
C MET A 1 -8.60 -38.91 -18.88
N TYR A 2 -9.38 -38.57 -17.86
CA TYR A 2 -9.76 -37.19 -17.55
C TYR A 2 -9.65 -36.92 -16.05
N ALA A 3 -9.17 -35.73 -15.68
CA ALA A 3 -9.19 -35.23 -14.32
C ALA A 3 -9.45 -33.73 -14.34
N HIS A 4 -10.00 -33.19 -13.24
CA HIS A 4 -10.12 -31.77 -13.01
C HIS A 4 -9.60 -31.41 -11.62
N VAL A 5 -8.95 -30.27 -11.51
CA VAL A 5 -8.35 -29.76 -10.28
C VAL A 5 -8.72 -28.30 -10.11
N VAL A 6 -9.11 -27.92 -8.89
CA VAL A 6 -9.45 -26.54 -8.59
C VAL A 6 -8.16 -25.75 -8.30
N SER A 7 -8.10 -24.57 -8.89
CA SER A 7 -7.06 -23.57 -8.67
C SER A 7 -7.68 -22.17 -8.62
N LEU A 8 -6.86 -21.15 -8.40
CA LEU A 8 -7.29 -19.77 -8.37
C LEU A 8 -6.36 -18.94 -9.25
N GLY A 9 -6.83 -17.76 -9.64
CA GLY A 9 -6.04 -16.74 -10.27
C GLY A 9 -6.31 -15.39 -9.62
N VAL A 10 -5.53 -14.37 -9.96
CA VAL A 10 -5.69 -13.02 -9.47
C VAL A 10 -5.61 -12.01 -10.60
N THR A 11 -6.52 -11.03 -10.60
CA THR A 11 -6.49 -9.87 -11.50
C THR A 11 -6.67 -8.60 -10.66
N GLY A 12 -5.66 -7.73 -10.66
CA GLY A 12 -5.64 -6.63 -9.68
C GLY A 12 -5.57 -7.17 -8.26
N LEU A 13 -6.59 -6.91 -7.45
CA LEU A 13 -6.76 -7.46 -6.08
C LEU A 13 -7.85 -8.53 -6.01
N ASP A 14 -8.52 -8.81 -7.12
CA ASP A 14 -9.62 -9.76 -7.16
C ASP A 14 -9.13 -11.15 -7.54
N GLY A 15 -9.29 -12.09 -6.61
CA GLY A 15 -9.08 -13.50 -6.90
C GLY A 15 -10.27 -14.10 -7.65
N TYR A 16 -10.02 -15.05 -8.53
CA TYR A 16 -11.06 -15.77 -9.29
C TYR A 16 -10.77 -17.26 -9.35
N HIS A 17 -11.82 -18.05 -9.48
CA HIS A 17 -11.76 -19.51 -9.58
C HIS A 17 -11.23 -19.95 -10.96
N VAL A 18 -10.35 -20.96 -10.97
CA VAL A 18 -9.82 -21.60 -12.16
C VAL A 18 -9.98 -23.11 -12.03
N THR A 19 -10.56 -23.74 -13.06
CA THR A 19 -10.55 -25.21 -13.17
C THR A 19 -9.48 -25.65 -14.14
N VAL A 20 -8.56 -26.48 -13.67
CA VAL A 20 -7.52 -27.10 -14.48
C VAL A 20 -8.04 -28.47 -14.92
N GLU A 21 -8.44 -28.59 -16.17
CA GLU A 21 -8.94 -29.82 -16.77
C GLU A 21 -7.82 -30.50 -17.54
N THR A 22 -7.53 -31.75 -17.21
CA THR A 22 -6.47 -32.53 -17.85
C THR A 22 -7.08 -33.71 -18.59
N HIS A 23 -6.82 -33.81 -19.89
CA HIS A 23 -7.23 -34.94 -20.72
C HIS A 23 -6.02 -35.64 -21.33
N ILE A 24 -5.92 -36.96 -21.16
CA ILE A 24 -4.91 -37.81 -21.72
C ILE A 24 -5.57 -38.74 -22.75
N SER A 25 -5.22 -38.58 -24.03
CA SER A 25 -5.75 -39.33 -25.16
C SER A 25 -4.65 -40.14 -25.86
N GLY A 26 -5.02 -41.17 -26.56
CA GLY A 26 -4.07 -41.95 -27.42
C GLY A 26 -3.47 -41.07 -28.53
N GLY A 27 -2.30 -41.45 -29.02
CA GLY A 27 -1.61 -40.75 -30.10
C GLY A 27 -0.14 -40.46 -29.80
N LEU A 28 0.50 -39.72 -30.70
CA LEU A 28 1.90 -39.32 -30.51
C LEU A 28 2.05 -38.43 -29.26
N PRO A 29 3.13 -38.60 -28.48
CA PRO A 29 3.40 -37.77 -27.30
C PRO A 29 3.42 -36.27 -27.64
N LYS A 30 2.46 -35.52 -27.11
CA LYS A 30 2.33 -34.06 -27.28
C LYS A 30 1.79 -33.49 -26.01
N PHE A 31 2.21 -32.26 -25.65
CA PHE A 31 1.62 -31.47 -24.58
C PHE A 31 0.99 -30.23 -25.19
N ALA A 32 -0.28 -29.98 -24.89
CA ALA A 32 -1.01 -28.81 -25.33
C ALA A 32 -1.67 -28.12 -24.14
N MET A 33 -1.53 -26.79 -24.04
CA MET A 33 -2.18 -25.97 -23.00
C MET A 33 -3.08 -24.95 -23.67
N VAL A 34 -4.35 -24.89 -23.25
CA VAL A 34 -5.40 -24.01 -23.76
C VAL A 34 -6.06 -23.22 -22.62
N GLY A 35 -6.90 -22.23 -22.91
CA GLY A 35 -7.55 -21.39 -21.91
C GLY A 35 -6.83 -20.06 -21.69
N LEU A 36 -6.31 -19.43 -22.77
CA LEU A 36 -5.59 -18.14 -22.78
C LEU A 36 -4.35 -18.10 -21.83
N PRO A 37 -3.45 -19.10 -21.85
CA PRO A 37 -2.22 -19.05 -21.08
C PRO A 37 -1.28 -17.95 -21.61
N ASP A 38 -0.59 -17.24 -20.73
CA ASP A 38 0.55 -16.39 -21.09
C ASP A 38 1.82 -17.24 -21.39
N SER A 39 2.96 -16.59 -21.66
CA SER A 39 4.22 -17.30 -21.91
C SER A 39 4.69 -18.11 -20.71
N ALA A 40 4.58 -17.54 -19.50
CA ALA A 40 5.02 -18.19 -18.27
C ALA A 40 4.18 -19.43 -17.96
N VAL A 41 2.86 -19.38 -18.21
CA VAL A 41 1.97 -20.55 -18.09
C VAL A 41 2.27 -21.60 -19.16
N LYS A 42 2.63 -21.20 -20.39
CA LYS A 42 3.03 -22.18 -21.43
C LYS A 42 4.33 -22.89 -21.10
N GLU A 43 5.31 -22.21 -20.49
CA GLU A 43 6.56 -22.80 -20.01
C GLU A 43 6.36 -23.78 -18.85
N SER A 44 5.22 -23.74 -18.16
CA SER A 44 4.81 -24.72 -17.15
C SER A 44 4.98 -26.17 -17.62
N SER A 45 4.73 -26.43 -18.93
CA SER A 45 4.86 -27.77 -19.52
C SER A 45 6.25 -28.42 -19.26
N GLU A 46 7.31 -27.63 -19.39
CA GLU A 46 8.68 -28.15 -19.19
C GLU A 46 9.01 -28.31 -17.70
N ARG A 47 8.55 -27.36 -16.85
CA ARG A 47 8.75 -27.46 -15.40
C ARG A 47 8.01 -28.65 -14.82
N VAL A 48 6.72 -28.80 -15.15
CA VAL A 48 5.89 -29.95 -14.73
C VAL A 48 6.45 -31.28 -15.20
N ARG A 49 6.85 -31.38 -16.48
CA ARG A 49 7.45 -32.58 -17.03
C ARG A 49 8.73 -32.99 -16.31
N SER A 50 9.59 -32.02 -16.04
CA SER A 50 10.86 -32.26 -15.33
C SER A 50 10.59 -32.67 -13.87
N ALA A 51 9.69 -32.02 -13.19
CA ALA A 51 9.31 -32.32 -11.80
C ALA A 51 8.72 -33.76 -11.70
N ILE A 52 7.81 -34.15 -12.62
CA ILE A 52 7.25 -35.50 -12.66
C ILE A 52 8.35 -36.56 -12.79
N LYS A 53 9.31 -36.34 -13.72
CA LYS A 53 10.43 -37.27 -13.91
C LYS A 53 11.37 -37.34 -12.72
N ASN A 54 11.75 -36.18 -12.15
CA ASN A 54 12.68 -36.12 -11.03
C ASN A 54 12.10 -36.69 -9.73
N LEU A 55 10.77 -36.67 -9.60
CA LEU A 55 10.06 -37.32 -8.50
C LEU A 55 9.75 -38.81 -8.76
N ASN A 56 10.30 -39.39 -9.85
CA ASN A 56 10.06 -40.76 -10.29
C ASN A 56 8.56 -41.10 -10.47
N CYS A 57 7.76 -40.11 -10.83
CA CYS A 57 6.35 -40.29 -11.19
C CYS A 57 6.20 -40.65 -12.69
N PRO A 58 5.16 -41.38 -13.09
CA PRO A 58 4.95 -41.73 -14.50
C PRO A 58 4.60 -40.49 -15.34
N TRP A 59 5.30 -40.34 -16.47
CA TRP A 59 4.92 -39.36 -17.50
C TRP A 59 4.15 -40.06 -18.61
N PRO A 60 2.95 -39.55 -19.04
CA PRO A 60 2.18 -40.23 -20.08
C PRO A 60 2.89 -40.19 -21.44
N ALA A 61 3.07 -41.35 -22.03
CA ALA A 61 3.63 -41.50 -23.40
C ALA A 61 2.54 -41.28 -24.48
N SER A 62 1.68 -40.29 -24.32
CA SER A 62 0.49 -40.02 -25.12
C SER A 62 0.22 -38.52 -25.19
N HIS A 63 -0.87 -38.10 -25.85
CA HIS A 63 -1.23 -36.70 -25.99
C HIS A 63 -1.90 -36.19 -24.71
N VAL A 64 -1.27 -35.22 -24.07
CA VAL A 64 -1.79 -34.51 -22.88
C VAL A 64 -2.32 -33.15 -23.29
N THR A 65 -3.57 -32.89 -23.00
CA THR A 65 -4.19 -31.55 -23.17
C THR A 65 -4.62 -31.02 -21.80
N VAL A 66 -4.16 -29.82 -21.45
CA VAL A 66 -4.55 -29.10 -20.24
C VAL A 66 -5.35 -27.86 -20.64
N ASN A 67 -6.58 -27.75 -20.13
CA ASN A 67 -7.42 -26.57 -20.30
C ASN A 67 -7.54 -25.81 -18.99
N LEU A 68 -7.31 -24.51 -19.02
CA LEU A 68 -7.45 -23.60 -17.88
C LEU A 68 -8.77 -22.80 -18.03
N ALA A 69 -9.84 -23.31 -17.46
CA ALA A 69 -11.15 -22.66 -17.52
C ALA A 69 -11.32 -21.60 -16.38
N PRO A 70 -12.05 -20.50 -16.61
CA PRO A 70 -12.77 -20.10 -17.83
C PRO A 70 -11.84 -19.53 -18.92
N ALA A 71 -12.22 -19.63 -20.19
CA ALA A 71 -11.39 -19.21 -21.33
C ALA A 71 -11.47 -17.70 -21.65
N ASP A 72 -12.32 -16.94 -20.99
CA ASP A 72 -12.49 -15.48 -21.15
C ASP A 72 -11.47 -14.66 -20.33
N VAL A 73 -10.87 -15.27 -19.30
CA VAL A 73 -9.86 -14.63 -18.45
C VAL A 73 -8.47 -15.17 -18.79
N ARG A 74 -7.53 -14.27 -19.03
CA ARG A 74 -6.14 -14.63 -19.29
C ARG A 74 -5.44 -15.12 -18.01
N LYS A 75 -4.82 -16.28 -18.07
CA LYS A 75 -4.03 -16.86 -16.98
C LYS A 75 -2.59 -16.40 -17.09
N THR A 76 -2.06 -15.88 -16.01
CA THR A 76 -0.72 -15.29 -15.94
C THR A 76 0.10 -15.87 -14.81
N GLY A 77 1.41 -16.02 -15.04
CA GLY A 77 2.36 -16.47 -14.04
C GLY A 77 2.45 -17.99 -13.90
N SER A 78 3.33 -18.42 -13.02
CA SER A 78 3.73 -19.84 -12.83
C SER A 78 2.93 -20.59 -11.75
N LEU A 79 1.96 -19.92 -11.14
CA LEU A 79 1.17 -20.46 -10.01
C LEU A 79 0.33 -21.69 -10.34
N TYR A 80 0.14 -21.98 -11.64
CA TYR A 80 -0.63 -23.14 -12.11
C TYR A 80 0.20 -24.42 -12.27
N ASP A 81 1.52 -24.39 -12.01
CA ASP A 81 2.37 -25.55 -12.18
C ASP A 81 1.92 -26.73 -11.29
N LEU A 82 1.65 -26.45 -10.01
CA LEU A 82 1.20 -27.49 -9.09
C LEU A 82 -0.17 -28.10 -9.48
N PRO A 83 -1.24 -27.32 -9.76
CA PRO A 83 -2.51 -27.92 -10.16
C PRO A 83 -2.44 -28.67 -11.50
N VAL A 84 -1.61 -28.23 -12.46
CA VAL A 84 -1.34 -28.98 -13.70
C VAL A 84 -0.64 -30.30 -13.41
N PHE A 85 0.38 -30.28 -12.54
CA PHE A 85 1.10 -31.47 -12.09
C PHE A 85 0.13 -32.49 -11.44
N ILE A 86 -0.68 -32.06 -10.49
CA ILE A 86 -1.68 -32.88 -9.79
C ILE A 86 -2.71 -33.41 -10.80
N GLY A 87 -3.20 -32.61 -11.73
CA GLY A 87 -4.15 -33.00 -12.75
C GLY A 87 -3.62 -34.12 -13.67
N ILE A 88 -2.34 -34.07 -14.06
CA ILE A 88 -1.72 -35.12 -14.87
C ILE A 88 -1.63 -36.44 -14.09
N LEU A 89 -1.20 -36.42 -12.84
CA LEU A 89 -1.09 -37.63 -12.02
C LEU A 89 -2.46 -38.22 -11.67
N ALA A 90 -3.46 -37.36 -11.38
CA ALA A 90 -4.83 -37.82 -11.14
C ALA A 90 -5.47 -38.42 -12.40
N ALA A 91 -5.27 -37.82 -13.59
CA ALA A 91 -5.75 -38.38 -14.85
C ALA A 91 -5.15 -39.75 -15.17
N GLN A 92 -3.94 -40.02 -14.71
CA GLN A 92 -3.29 -41.35 -14.82
C GLN A 92 -3.71 -42.33 -13.71
N GLN A 93 -4.52 -41.91 -12.75
CA GLN A 93 -4.89 -42.66 -11.56
C GLN A 93 -3.66 -43.04 -10.67
N TYR A 94 -2.58 -42.25 -10.78
CA TYR A 94 -1.39 -42.42 -9.94
C TYR A 94 -1.62 -41.91 -8.51
N ILE A 95 -2.47 -40.86 -8.39
CA ILE A 95 -3.00 -40.35 -7.12
C ILE A 95 -4.53 -40.34 -7.20
N PRO A 96 -5.22 -40.34 -6.05
CA PRO A 96 -6.67 -40.11 -6.02
C PRO A 96 -7.05 -38.82 -6.73
N GLN A 97 -8.23 -38.79 -7.33
CA GLN A 97 -8.82 -37.55 -7.88
C GLN A 97 -9.02 -36.56 -6.71
N PRO A 98 -8.47 -35.32 -6.78
CA PRO A 98 -8.74 -34.32 -5.77
C PRO A 98 -10.24 -33.97 -5.68
N GLU A 99 -10.70 -33.70 -4.48
CA GLU A 99 -12.08 -33.34 -4.23
C GLU A 99 -12.36 -31.89 -4.66
N PRO A 100 -13.60 -31.54 -5.05
CA PRO A 100 -13.95 -30.17 -5.51
C PRO A 100 -13.71 -29.07 -4.46
N HIS A 101 -13.64 -29.42 -3.19
CA HIS A 101 -13.35 -28.50 -2.09
C HIS A 101 -11.86 -28.28 -1.82
N GLN A 102 -10.98 -28.96 -2.56
CA GLN A 102 -9.52 -28.88 -2.48
C GLN A 102 -8.97 -28.03 -3.63
N ALA A 103 -8.22 -26.98 -3.33
CA ALA A 103 -7.57 -26.14 -4.32
C ALA A 103 -6.04 -26.15 -4.17
N PHE A 104 -5.34 -25.95 -5.29
CA PHE A 104 -3.90 -26.05 -5.37
C PHE A 104 -3.29 -24.83 -6.05
N LEU A 105 -2.23 -24.29 -5.46
CA LEU A 105 -1.46 -23.15 -5.97
C LEU A 105 0.03 -23.42 -5.75
N GLY A 106 0.87 -23.10 -6.74
CA GLY A 106 2.32 -23.14 -6.55
C GLY A 106 3.09 -23.20 -7.85
N GLU A 107 4.23 -22.54 -7.87
CA GLU A 107 5.26 -22.69 -8.91
C GLU A 107 6.14 -23.90 -8.59
N LEU A 108 6.49 -24.71 -9.60
CA LEU A 108 7.36 -25.86 -9.44
C LEU A 108 8.80 -25.53 -9.86
N GLY A 109 9.75 -25.89 -8.99
CA GLY A 109 11.12 -26.14 -9.40
C GLY A 109 11.22 -27.41 -10.25
N LEU A 110 12.27 -27.52 -11.04
CA LEU A 110 12.52 -28.72 -11.88
C LEU A 110 12.68 -30.00 -11.05
N ASP A 111 13.09 -29.88 -9.80
CA ASP A 111 13.24 -30.93 -8.79
C ASP A 111 11.94 -31.28 -8.05
N GLY A 112 10.84 -30.56 -8.35
CA GLY A 112 9.55 -30.71 -7.69
C GLY A 112 9.40 -29.91 -6.40
N THR A 113 10.35 -29.05 -6.04
CA THR A 113 10.17 -28.07 -4.93
C THR A 113 9.11 -27.06 -5.29
N LEU A 114 8.39 -26.54 -4.28
CA LEU A 114 7.41 -25.46 -4.45
C LEU A 114 8.06 -24.13 -4.12
N ARG A 115 7.91 -23.17 -5.02
CA ARG A 115 8.37 -21.79 -4.88
C ARG A 115 7.21 -20.86 -4.55
N PRO A 116 7.48 -19.76 -3.80
CA PRO A 116 6.47 -18.80 -3.43
C PRO A 116 5.83 -18.13 -4.66
N ILE A 117 4.56 -17.77 -4.52
CA ILE A 117 3.74 -17.13 -5.54
C ILE A 117 3.28 -15.74 -5.06
N ALA A 118 2.99 -14.84 -5.99
CA ALA A 118 2.38 -13.57 -5.69
C ALA A 118 0.85 -13.69 -5.67
N GLY A 119 0.19 -12.95 -4.77
CA GLY A 119 -1.27 -12.88 -4.71
C GLY A 119 -1.93 -14.02 -3.93
N ALA A 120 -1.22 -14.72 -3.05
CA ALA A 120 -1.78 -15.85 -2.31
C ALA A 120 -2.94 -15.42 -1.39
N LEU A 121 -2.87 -14.26 -0.74
CA LEU A 121 -3.96 -13.77 0.12
C LEU A 121 -5.27 -13.50 -0.67
N PRO A 122 -5.30 -12.67 -1.73
CA PRO A 122 -6.54 -12.48 -2.50
C PRO A 122 -7.06 -13.77 -3.13
N MET A 123 -6.19 -14.70 -3.54
CA MET A 123 -6.61 -16.02 -4.02
C MET A 123 -7.23 -16.87 -2.91
N ALA A 124 -6.66 -16.88 -1.70
CA ALA A 124 -7.24 -17.58 -0.55
C ALA A 124 -8.62 -17.03 -0.15
N LEU A 125 -8.79 -15.71 -0.18
CA LEU A 125 -10.10 -15.07 0.08
C LEU A 125 -11.13 -15.43 -1.02
N ALA A 126 -10.70 -15.53 -2.27
CA ALA A 126 -11.57 -15.98 -3.36
C ALA A 126 -11.92 -17.47 -3.25
N ALA A 127 -10.97 -18.32 -2.85
CA ALA A 127 -11.19 -19.73 -2.57
C ALA A 127 -12.28 -19.93 -1.51
N GLN A 128 -12.17 -19.21 -0.40
CA GLN A 128 -13.17 -19.21 0.68
C GLN A 128 -14.56 -18.82 0.16
N LYS A 129 -14.66 -17.75 -0.64
CA LYS A 129 -15.95 -17.31 -1.24
C LYS A 129 -16.52 -18.34 -2.22
N ALA A 130 -15.67 -19.11 -2.89
CA ALA A 130 -16.06 -20.16 -3.83
C ALA A 130 -16.42 -21.50 -3.14
N GLY A 131 -16.39 -21.58 -1.81
CA GLY A 131 -16.72 -22.79 -1.04
C GLY A 131 -15.59 -23.82 -0.96
N VAL A 132 -14.35 -23.44 -1.33
CA VAL A 132 -13.16 -24.25 -1.08
C VAL A 132 -12.89 -24.28 0.42
N THR A 133 -12.59 -25.48 0.95
CA THR A 133 -12.29 -25.65 2.38
C THR A 133 -10.83 -26.04 2.66
N GLU A 134 -10.13 -26.55 1.65
CA GLU A 134 -8.73 -26.96 1.75
C GLU A 134 -7.89 -26.31 0.64
N LEU A 135 -6.81 -25.65 1.01
CA LEU A 135 -5.92 -24.97 0.07
C LEU A 135 -4.46 -25.41 0.27
N PHE A 136 -3.87 -25.96 -0.77
CA PHE A 136 -2.45 -26.35 -0.80
C PHE A 136 -1.64 -25.21 -1.44
N VAL A 137 -0.66 -24.70 -0.70
CA VAL A 137 0.18 -23.55 -1.12
C VAL A 137 1.64 -23.81 -0.79
N PRO A 138 2.58 -23.11 -1.44
CA PRO A 138 3.98 -23.11 -1.00
C PRO A 138 4.08 -22.69 0.48
N ALA A 139 4.98 -23.34 1.22
CA ALA A 139 5.12 -23.11 2.66
C ALA A 139 5.34 -21.65 3.03
N GLU A 140 6.00 -20.88 2.16
CA GLU A 140 6.27 -19.45 2.36
C GLU A 140 5.02 -18.58 2.27
N ASN A 141 3.99 -19.01 1.51
CA ASN A 141 2.72 -18.29 1.37
C ASN A 141 1.66 -18.70 2.42
N ALA A 142 1.95 -19.74 3.22
CA ALA A 142 0.93 -20.32 4.08
C ALA A 142 0.39 -19.35 5.13
N ALA A 143 1.25 -18.50 5.70
CA ALA A 143 0.83 -17.55 6.73
C ALA A 143 -0.14 -16.48 6.19
N GLU A 144 0.12 -15.93 4.98
CA GLU A 144 -0.79 -14.97 4.36
C GLU A 144 -2.10 -15.61 3.89
N ALA A 145 -2.03 -16.85 3.35
CA ALA A 145 -3.21 -17.58 2.93
C ALA A 145 -4.12 -17.98 4.11
N ALA A 146 -3.52 -18.32 5.28
CA ALA A 146 -4.24 -18.71 6.49
C ALA A 146 -5.04 -17.57 7.16
N VAL A 147 -4.93 -16.34 6.65
CA VAL A 147 -5.80 -15.20 7.03
C VAL A 147 -7.27 -15.47 6.64
N ALA A 148 -7.53 -16.25 5.58
CA ALA A 148 -8.87 -16.67 5.18
C ALA A 148 -9.47 -17.63 6.24
N GLU A 149 -10.43 -17.15 7.03
CA GLU A 149 -10.87 -17.79 8.27
C GLU A 149 -11.52 -19.17 8.11
N GLN A 150 -12.23 -19.41 7.01
CA GLN A 150 -12.95 -20.68 6.76
C GLN A 150 -12.14 -21.67 5.91
N LEU A 151 -10.85 -21.40 5.70
CA LEU A 151 -9.99 -22.17 4.83
C LEU A 151 -8.93 -22.90 5.65
N THR A 152 -8.80 -24.21 5.46
CA THR A 152 -7.68 -25.00 5.97
C THR A 152 -6.54 -24.92 4.98
N VAL A 153 -5.45 -24.27 5.37
CA VAL A 153 -4.28 -24.07 4.49
C VAL A 153 -3.20 -25.10 4.81
N TYR A 154 -2.79 -25.87 3.80
CA TYR A 154 -1.73 -26.86 3.89
C TYR A 154 -0.43 -26.33 3.28
N PRO A 155 0.60 -26.01 4.11
CA PRO A 155 1.91 -25.61 3.63
C PRO A 155 2.64 -26.80 3.03
N ALA A 156 3.04 -26.74 1.76
CA ALA A 156 3.83 -27.74 1.10
C ALA A 156 5.19 -27.17 0.66
N ARG A 157 6.26 -27.92 0.85
CA ARG A 157 7.61 -27.57 0.39
C ARG A 157 7.91 -28.17 -0.98
N SER A 158 7.21 -29.24 -1.33
CA SER A 158 7.37 -29.96 -2.59
C SER A 158 6.07 -30.58 -3.09
N ALA A 159 5.98 -30.87 -4.38
CA ALA A 159 4.87 -31.63 -4.93
C ALA A 159 4.79 -33.06 -4.34
N ALA A 160 5.91 -33.65 -3.90
CA ALA A 160 5.92 -34.91 -3.21
C ALA A 160 5.17 -34.89 -1.88
N ASP A 161 5.19 -33.77 -1.16
CA ASP A 161 4.43 -33.60 0.10
C ASP A 161 2.93 -33.64 -0.18
N VAL A 162 2.49 -32.98 -1.27
CA VAL A 162 1.09 -32.97 -1.70
C VAL A 162 0.65 -34.37 -2.15
N ILE A 163 1.49 -35.08 -2.95
CA ILE A 163 1.21 -36.48 -3.35
C ILE A 163 0.98 -37.35 -2.13
N ARG A 164 1.89 -37.33 -1.16
CA ARG A 164 1.80 -38.13 0.06
C ARG A 164 0.58 -37.81 0.90
N HIS A 165 0.21 -36.52 0.95
CA HIS A 165 -1.00 -36.09 1.64
C HIS A 165 -2.26 -36.67 0.98
N LEU A 166 -2.41 -36.50 -0.35
CA LEU A 166 -3.56 -36.98 -1.12
C LEU A 166 -3.66 -38.51 -1.12
N ALA A 167 -2.53 -39.22 -1.16
CA ALA A 167 -2.45 -40.68 -1.06
C ALA A 167 -2.68 -41.22 0.36
N GLY A 168 -2.87 -40.36 1.37
CA GLY A 168 -3.06 -40.74 2.76
C GLY A 168 -1.82 -41.32 3.46
N GLN A 169 -0.65 -41.21 2.84
CA GLN A 169 0.62 -41.76 3.36
C GLN A 169 1.24 -40.88 4.45
N ALA A 170 1.19 -39.56 4.28
CA ALA A 170 1.67 -38.57 5.23
C ALA A 170 0.83 -37.29 5.15
N LYS A 171 0.05 -37.02 6.17
CA LYS A 171 -0.79 -35.83 6.23
C LYS A 171 0.05 -34.59 6.52
N LEU A 172 -0.14 -33.52 5.74
CA LEU A 172 0.38 -32.20 6.04
C LEU A 172 -0.35 -31.63 7.26
N SER A 173 0.38 -30.95 8.13
CA SER A 173 -0.24 -30.19 9.22
C SER A 173 -0.78 -28.86 8.71
N PRO A 174 -1.99 -28.47 9.06
CA PRO A 174 -2.53 -27.17 8.70
C PRO A 174 -1.65 -26.01 9.21
N ALA A 175 -1.58 -24.93 8.44
CA ALA A 175 -0.92 -23.72 8.88
C ALA A 175 -1.65 -23.11 10.09
N SER A 176 -0.89 -22.67 11.07
CA SER A 176 -1.41 -21.95 12.21
C SER A 176 -1.87 -20.55 11.78
N ARG A 177 -3.04 -20.13 12.23
CA ARG A 177 -3.48 -18.75 12.03
C ARG A 177 -2.70 -17.83 12.95
N THR A 178 -2.11 -16.80 12.39
CA THR A 178 -1.50 -15.73 13.15
C THR A 178 -2.61 -14.77 13.58
N GLY A 179 -2.82 -14.61 14.88
CA GLY A 179 -3.76 -13.61 15.39
C GLY A 179 -3.33 -12.20 14.94
N TYR A 180 -4.30 -11.37 14.56
CA TYR A 180 -4.05 -9.97 14.30
C TYR A 180 -3.97 -9.20 15.62
N ASP A 181 -2.82 -8.61 15.92
CA ASP A 181 -2.62 -7.74 17.08
C ASP A 181 -2.62 -6.28 16.64
N ALA A 182 -3.77 -5.61 16.76
CA ALA A 182 -3.91 -4.19 16.47
C ALA A 182 -3.04 -3.30 17.39
N ALA A 183 -2.63 -3.80 18.56
CA ALA A 183 -1.78 -3.07 19.50
C ALA A 183 -0.27 -3.23 19.24
N GLY A 184 0.10 -3.86 18.12
CA GLY A 184 1.47 -4.20 17.77
C GLY A 184 2.47 -3.08 18.05
N GLN A 185 3.60 -3.43 18.68
CA GLN A 185 4.64 -2.48 19.06
C GLN A 185 5.27 -1.84 17.81
N TRP A 186 5.37 -0.51 17.81
CA TRP A 186 6.18 0.19 16.80
C TRP A 186 7.66 -0.10 17.00
N LEU A 187 8.29 -0.68 15.98
CA LEU A 187 9.72 -1.06 16.00
C LEU A 187 10.61 -0.09 15.20
N GLY A 188 10.03 0.98 14.68
CA GLY A 188 10.75 1.99 13.89
C GLY A 188 11.33 3.13 14.73
N PRO A 189 11.86 4.18 14.07
CA PRO A 189 12.43 5.35 14.73
C PRO A 189 11.41 6.08 15.61
N ASP A 190 11.86 6.59 16.79
CA ASP A 190 11.01 7.24 17.78
C ASP A 190 11.15 8.76 17.77
N PHE A 191 10.06 9.50 18.06
CA PHE A 191 10.08 10.96 18.22
C PHE A 191 10.87 11.40 19.46
N ALA A 192 11.09 10.52 20.43
CA ALA A 192 11.97 10.79 21.58
C ALA A 192 13.40 11.16 21.16
N ASP A 193 13.86 10.69 19.99
CA ASP A 193 15.20 11.03 19.46
C ASP A 193 15.24 12.42 18.81
N VAL A 194 14.08 13.08 18.57
CA VAL A 194 14.03 14.37 17.89
C VAL A 194 14.32 15.50 18.87
N ARG A 195 15.37 16.25 18.58
CA ARG A 195 15.77 17.43 19.34
C ARG A 195 15.26 18.71 18.65
N GLY A 196 14.70 19.63 19.41
CA GLY A 196 14.14 20.86 18.86
C GLY A 196 12.97 20.60 17.91
N GLN A 197 12.88 21.37 16.81
CA GLN A 197 11.89 21.21 15.73
C GLN A 197 10.41 21.28 16.21
N ALA A 198 10.11 22.12 17.21
CA ALA A 198 8.77 22.15 17.83
C ALA A 198 7.65 22.41 16.81
N GLU A 199 7.85 23.36 15.87
CA GLU A 199 6.86 23.69 14.84
C GLU A 199 6.63 22.52 13.87
N ALA A 200 7.69 21.85 13.41
CA ALA A 200 7.58 20.70 12.51
C ALA A 200 6.97 19.47 13.21
N ARG A 201 7.32 19.24 14.49
CA ARG A 201 6.71 18.18 15.30
C ARG A 201 5.21 18.41 15.46
N ARG A 202 4.80 19.64 15.82
CA ARG A 202 3.37 20.00 15.95
C ARG A 202 2.63 19.83 14.62
N ALA A 203 3.22 20.28 13.51
CA ALA A 203 2.62 20.09 12.18
C ALA A 203 2.44 18.62 11.82
N LEU A 204 3.41 17.74 12.16
CA LEU A 204 3.30 16.30 11.94
C LEU A 204 2.23 15.66 12.82
N GLU A 205 2.09 16.10 14.07
CA GLU A 205 1.03 15.64 14.97
C GLU A 205 -0.37 16.04 14.45
N VAL A 206 -0.53 17.30 14.00
CA VAL A 206 -1.78 17.77 13.37
C VAL A 206 -2.05 16.98 12.07
N ALA A 207 -1.02 16.76 11.24
CA ALA A 207 -1.15 15.99 10.02
C ALA A 207 -1.58 14.54 10.32
N ALA A 208 -0.96 13.90 11.32
CA ALA A 208 -1.32 12.56 11.78
C ALA A 208 -2.76 12.50 12.32
N ALA A 209 -3.15 13.47 13.13
CA ALA A 209 -4.47 13.53 13.74
C ALA A 209 -5.60 13.73 12.73
N GLY A 210 -5.37 14.50 11.66
CA GLY A 210 -6.38 14.80 10.65
C GLY A 210 -6.26 14.01 9.34
N GLY A 211 -5.16 13.28 9.11
CA GLY A 211 -4.86 12.62 7.83
C GLY A 211 -4.41 13.58 6.74
N HIS A 212 -3.83 14.71 7.12
CA HIS A 212 -3.48 15.79 6.21
C HIS A 212 -2.16 15.57 5.49
N ASN A 213 -2.08 16.02 4.25
CA ASN A 213 -0.85 16.07 3.48
C ASN A 213 0.04 17.22 3.97
N LEU A 214 1.36 16.99 4.02
CA LEU A 214 2.33 17.91 4.61
C LEU A 214 3.51 18.18 3.67
N LEU A 215 3.92 19.45 3.55
CA LEU A 215 5.17 19.88 2.92
C LEU A 215 6.11 20.49 3.96
N MET A 216 7.30 19.94 4.10
CA MET A 216 8.38 20.49 4.91
C MET A 216 9.36 21.25 4.02
N VAL A 217 9.63 22.51 4.31
CA VAL A 217 10.60 23.34 3.59
C VAL A 217 11.68 23.79 4.56
N GLY A 218 12.95 23.62 4.19
CA GLY A 218 14.05 24.05 5.06
C GLY A 218 15.41 23.72 4.44
N PRO A 219 16.50 24.30 4.99
CA PRO A 219 17.84 24.06 4.50
C PRO A 219 18.27 22.59 4.64
N PRO A 220 19.33 22.17 3.92
CA PRO A 220 19.92 20.85 4.10
C PRO A 220 20.33 20.62 5.57
N GLY A 221 20.20 19.38 6.05
CA GLY A 221 20.62 19.00 7.42
C GLY A 221 19.61 19.35 8.52
N THR A 222 18.44 19.93 8.23
CA THR A 222 17.41 20.24 9.25
C THR A 222 16.59 19.06 9.73
N GLY A 223 16.88 17.85 9.27
CA GLY A 223 16.22 16.62 9.76
C GLY A 223 14.84 16.33 9.13
N LYS A 224 14.47 16.92 8.00
CA LYS A 224 13.17 16.69 7.32
C LYS A 224 12.89 15.22 7.08
N SER A 225 13.82 14.49 6.49
CA SER A 225 13.68 13.05 6.21
C SER A 225 13.66 12.22 7.50
N MET A 226 14.39 12.66 8.55
CA MET A 226 14.38 12.06 9.87
C MET A 226 12.99 12.19 10.53
N LEU A 227 12.36 13.36 10.44
CA LEU A 227 11.03 13.62 10.94
C LEU A 227 9.96 12.79 10.21
N ALA A 228 10.03 12.76 8.86
CA ALA A 228 9.09 11.99 8.04
C ALA A 228 9.11 10.48 8.37
N LYS A 229 10.29 9.88 8.57
CA LYS A 229 10.44 8.46 8.93
C LYS A 229 9.82 8.09 10.27
N ARG A 230 9.57 9.07 11.17
CA ARG A 230 8.95 8.85 12.47
C ARG A 230 7.42 8.96 12.45
N LEU A 231 6.87 9.53 11.37
CA LEU A 231 5.42 9.73 11.26
C LEU A 231 4.59 8.44 11.42
N PRO A 232 4.97 7.27 10.83
CA PRO A 232 4.21 6.05 11.05
C PRO A 232 4.10 5.65 12.53
N GLY A 233 5.10 5.99 13.35
CA GLY A 233 5.13 5.70 14.80
C GLY A 233 4.08 6.45 15.61
N ILE A 234 3.56 7.58 15.10
CA ILE A 234 2.51 8.36 15.76
C ILE A 234 1.12 8.19 15.12
N LEU A 235 1.01 7.46 14.01
CA LEU A 235 -0.27 7.11 13.41
C LEU A 235 -0.98 6.03 14.25
N PRO A 236 -2.33 6.01 14.28
CA PRO A 236 -3.05 4.89 14.87
C PRO A 236 -2.66 3.56 14.22
N PRO A 237 -2.69 2.44 14.94
CA PRO A 237 -2.48 1.14 14.32
C PRO A 237 -3.47 0.90 13.18
N LEU A 238 -3.15 -0.03 12.27
CA LEU A 238 -4.10 -0.45 11.24
C LEU A 238 -5.33 -1.08 11.88
N SER A 239 -6.53 -0.90 11.32
CA SER A 239 -7.64 -1.79 11.64
C SER A 239 -7.43 -3.14 10.94
N TYR A 240 -8.23 -4.15 11.31
CA TYR A 240 -8.17 -5.45 10.63
C TYR A 240 -8.43 -5.31 9.13
N GLU A 241 -9.44 -4.52 8.76
CA GLU A 241 -9.81 -4.25 7.38
C GLU A 241 -8.69 -3.49 6.63
N GLU A 242 -8.11 -2.46 7.26
CA GLU A 242 -6.97 -1.74 6.69
C GLU A 242 -5.75 -2.66 6.51
N ALA A 243 -5.48 -3.55 7.46
CA ALA A 243 -4.40 -4.52 7.38
C ALA A 243 -4.63 -5.54 6.26
N LEU A 244 -5.87 -6.02 6.09
CA LEU A 244 -6.27 -6.95 5.04
C LEU A 244 -6.10 -6.32 3.64
N GLU A 245 -6.63 -5.10 3.42
CA GLU A 245 -6.48 -4.37 2.17
C GLU A 245 -5.01 -4.11 1.83
N THR A 246 -4.24 -3.65 2.82
CA THR A 246 -2.81 -3.34 2.63
C THR A 246 -2.03 -4.62 2.33
N THR A 247 -2.28 -5.70 3.04
CA THR A 247 -1.60 -6.98 2.82
C THR A 247 -1.95 -7.56 1.45
N ALA A 248 -3.18 -7.44 0.98
CA ALA A 248 -3.58 -7.89 -0.36
C ALA A 248 -2.78 -7.16 -1.47
N ILE A 249 -2.53 -5.85 -1.33
CA ILE A 249 -1.69 -5.10 -2.26
C ILE A 249 -0.25 -5.63 -2.25
N TYR A 250 0.33 -5.85 -1.06
CA TYR A 250 1.68 -6.38 -0.92
C TYR A 250 1.80 -7.83 -1.41
N SER A 251 0.77 -8.64 -1.22
CA SER A 251 0.68 -10.01 -1.71
C SER A 251 0.75 -10.05 -3.25
N VAL A 252 -0.06 -9.24 -3.93
CA VAL A 252 -0.04 -9.13 -5.40
C VAL A 252 1.27 -8.55 -5.92
N ALA A 253 1.90 -7.65 -5.17
CA ALA A 253 3.22 -7.13 -5.49
C ALA A 253 4.36 -8.18 -5.26
N GLY A 254 4.09 -9.29 -4.57
CA GLY A 254 5.10 -10.28 -4.18
C GLY A 254 6.05 -9.76 -3.08
N LEU A 255 5.56 -8.90 -2.21
CA LEU A 255 6.35 -8.20 -1.17
C LEU A 255 5.99 -8.64 0.26
N VAL A 256 5.11 -9.61 0.44
CA VAL A 256 4.83 -10.19 1.75
C VAL A 256 6.00 -11.10 2.14
N GLN A 257 6.56 -10.89 3.32
CA GLN A 257 7.65 -11.73 3.83
C GLN A 257 7.11 -13.09 4.29
N ALA A 258 7.90 -14.14 4.07
CA ALA A 258 7.56 -15.48 4.54
C ALA A 258 7.26 -15.50 6.05
N GLY A 259 6.18 -16.18 6.43
CA GLY A 259 5.72 -16.24 7.82
C GLY A 259 4.88 -15.03 8.28
N THR A 260 4.70 -14.01 7.44
CA THR A 260 3.81 -12.88 7.74
C THR A 260 2.38 -13.21 7.33
N GLY A 261 1.44 -13.13 8.26
CA GLY A 261 0.00 -13.19 7.97
C GLY A 261 -0.50 -11.84 7.45
N LEU A 262 -0.91 -10.96 8.36
CA LEU A 262 -1.27 -9.58 8.01
C LEU A 262 -0.15 -8.60 8.37
N LEU A 263 -0.01 -7.55 7.57
CA LEU A 263 0.85 -6.42 7.88
C LEU A 263 0.28 -5.69 9.12
N GLN A 264 1.11 -5.52 10.13
CA GLN A 264 0.72 -4.88 11.38
C GLN A 264 1.09 -3.40 11.46
N GLN A 265 2.01 -2.96 10.62
CA GLN A 265 2.51 -1.58 10.61
C GLN A 265 2.06 -0.85 9.34
N ARG A 266 1.76 0.44 9.51
CA ARG A 266 1.43 1.31 8.37
C ARG A 266 2.64 1.42 7.44
N PRO A 267 2.48 1.22 6.13
CA PRO A 267 3.57 1.35 5.17
C PRO A 267 4.19 2.74 5.18
N PHE A 268 5.51 2.79 5.03
CA PHE A 268 6.27 4.00 4.74
C PHE A 268 7.02 3.80 3.42
N ARG A 269 6.57 4.47 2.36
CA ARG A 269 7.19 4.39 1.04
C ARG A 269 7.95 5.68 0.77
N SER A 270 9.20 5.54 0.35
CA SER A 270 10.09 6.67 0.06
C SER A 270 10.85 6.40 -1.23
N PRO A 271 10.19 6.53 -2.40
CA PRO A 271 10.86 6.35 -3.67
C PRO A 271 11.92 7.43 -3.90
N HIS A 272 13.01 7.07 -4.56
CA HIS A 272 14.02 8.02 -4.97
C HIS A 272 13.47 8.97 -6.05
N HIS A 273 13.94 10.22 -6.12
CA HIS A 273 13.43 11.23 -7.05
C HIS A 273 13.63 10.85 -8.54
N SER A 274 14.52 9.91 -8.85
CA SER A 274 14.71 9.37 -10.21
C SER A 274 13.66 8.33 -10.64
N VAL A 275 12.70 8.02 -9.77
CA VAL A 275 11.64 7.05 -10.05
C VAL A 275 10.80 7.48 -11.26
N SER A 276 10.42 6.54 -12.12
CA SER A 276 9.54 6.80 -13.26
C SER A 276 8.08 6.98 -12.84
N ALA A 277 7.29 7.72 -13.62
CA ALA A 277 5.85 7.84 -13.43
C ALA A 277 5.14 6.48 -13.38
N ALA A 278 5.60 5.51 -14.19
CA ALA A 278 5.05 4.15 -14.19
C ALA A 278 5.36 3.38 -12.89
N ALA A 279 6.51 3.61 -12.26
CA ALA A 279 6.80 2.98 -10.97
C ALA A 279 6.00 3.62 -9.82
N ILE A 280 5.67 4.92 -9.92
CA ILE A 280 4.77 5.59 -8.96
C ILE A 280 3.33 5.07 -9.11
N ALA A 281 2.79 5.11 -10.33
CA ALA A 281 1.40 4.73 -10.60
C ALA A 281 1.13 3.23 -10.56
N GLY A 282 2.11 2.47 -10.95
CA GLY A 282 1.97 1.06 -11.29
C GLY A 282 2.08 0.82 -12.79
N GLY A 283 2.47 -0.37 -13.16
CA GLY A 283 2.79 -0.69 -14.55
C GLY A 283 3.15 -2.14 -14.78
N GLY A 284 3.91 -2.37 -15.87
CA GLY A 284 4.26 -3.70 -16.34
C GLY A 284 3.37 -4.15 -17.50
N THR A 285 3.66 -5.31 -18.10
CA THR A 285 2.81 -5.92 -19.14
C THR A 285 1.49 -6.41 -18.57
N VAL A 286 1.51 -6.91 -17.34
CA VAL A 286 0.35 -7.17 -16.48
C VAL A 286 0.29 -6.03 -15.46
N PRO A 287 -0.90 -5.43 -15.21
CA PRO A 287 -1.05 -4.36 -14.23
C PRO A 287 -0.54 -4.79 -12.85
N ARG A 288 0.42 -4.03 -12.29
CA ARG A 288 0.95 -4.23 -10.93
C ARG A 288 0.84 -2.94 -10.12
N PRO A 289 0.65 -3.02 -8.79
CA PRO A 289 0.58 -1.84 -7.95
C PRO A 289 1.92 -1.09 -7.94
N GLY A 290 1.86 0.25 -7.98
CA GLY A 290 3.00 1.15 -7.85
C GLY A 290 3.20 1.66 -6.43
N GLU A 291 4.14 2.61 -6.26
CA GLU A 291 4.48 3.19 -4.95
C GLU A 291 3.28 3.84 -4.24
N VAL A 292 2.35 4.46 -5.00
CA VAL A 292 1.12 5.04 -4.42
C VAL A 292 0.21 3.98 -3.81
N SER A 293 0.09 2.82 -4.46
CA SER A 293 -0.70 1.71 -3.93
C SER A 293 0.02 0.99 -2.79
N LEU A 294 1.36 0.85 -2.85
CA LEU A 294 2.17 0.30 -1.78
C LEU A 294 2.19 1.20 -0.53
N ALA A 295 1.89 2.51 -0.68
CA ALA A 295 1.73 3.44 0.43
C ALA A 295 0.30 3.43 1.04
N HIS A 296 -0.60 2.60 0.53
CA HIS A 296 -2.00 2.53 0.98
C HIS A 296 -2.10 2.35 2.50
N ASN A 297 -3.00 3.11 3.15
CA ASN A 297 -3.17 3.19 4.60
C ASN A 297 -1.90 3.59 5.37
N GLY A 298 -0.92 4.19 4.69
CA GLY A 298 0.36 4.58 5.24
C GLY A 298 0.81 5.96 4.78
N VAL A 299 2.13 6.10 4.57
CA VAL A 299 2.79 7.36 4.22
C VAL A 299 3.57 7.21 2.92
N LEU A 300 3.34 8.10 1.98
CA LEU A 300 4.21 8.31 0.82
C LEU A 300 5.10 9.53 1.10
N PHE A 301 6.38 9.30 1.26
CA PHE A 301 7.37 10.35 1.50
C PHE A 301 8.15 10.67 0.22
N LEU A 302 8.09 11.93 -0.21
CA LEU A 302 8.85 12.43 -1.37
C LEU A 302 9.90 13.43 -0.88
N ASP A 303 11.15 12.96 -0.77
CA ASP A 303 12.27 13.85 -0.46
C ASP A 303 12.74 14.57 -1.72
N GLU A 304 13.27 15.78 -1.56
CA GLU A 304 13.71 16.61 -2.68
C GLU A 304 12.62 16.79 -3.75
N LEU A 305 11.39 17.09 -3.36
CA LEU A 305 10.20 17.15 -4.20
C LEU A 305 10.43 17.84 -5.59
N PRO A 306 11.16 18.99 -5.71
CA PRO A 306 11.39 19.62 -7.01
C PRO A 306 12.34 18.85 -7.94
N GLU A 307 13.02 17.80 -7.48
CA GLU A 307 13.93 17.00 -8.29
C GLU A 307 13.24 15.83 -9.01
N PHE A 308 12.00 15.50 -8.62
CA PHE A 308 11.17 14.54 -9.35
C PHE A 308 10.83 15.05 -10.75
N SER A 309 10.69 14.15 -11.71
CA SER A 309 10.19 14.50 -13.03
C SER A 309 8.75 15.05 -12.96
N ARG A 310 8.40 15.94 -13.88
CA ARG A 310 7.06 16.53 -13.91
C ARG A 310 5.98 15.48 -14.09
N GLU A 311 6.24 14.49 -14.95
CA GLU A 311 5.31 13.38 -15.20
C GLU A 311 5.08 12.56 -13.93
N ALA A 312 6.13 12.30 -13.14
CA ALA A 312 6.04 11.57 -11.88
C ALA A 312 5.19 12.31 -10.83
N LEU A 313 5.31 13.65 -10.78
CA LEU A 313 4.50 14.47 -9.87
C LEU A 313 3.03 14.62 -10.33
N GLU A 314 2.78 14.75 -11.64
CA GLU A 314 1.42 14.89 -12.17
C GLU A 314 0.58 13.62 -11.95
N VAL A 315 1.18 12.43 -12.00
CA VAL A 315 0.50 11.16 -11.73
C VAL A 315 -0.07 11.08 -10.30
N LEU A 316 0.49 11.81 -9.33
CA LEU A 316 0.00 11.82 -7.95
C LEU A 316 -1.33 12.55 -7.75
N ARG A 317 -1.74 13.39 -8.72
CA ARG A 317 -2.92 14.27 -8.55
C ARG A 317 -4.21 13.48 -8.38
N GLN A 318 -4.42 12.47 -9.20
CA GLN A 318 -5.60 11.62 -9.12
C GLN A 318 -5.62 10.77 -7.84
N PRO A 319 -4.57 10.01 -7.51
CA PRO A 319 -4.49 9.25 -6.26
C PRO A 319 -4.79 10.03 -4.98
N ILE A 320 -4.29 11.27 -4.89
CA ILE A 320 -4.52 12.12 -3.72
C ILE A 320 -5.99 12.54 -3.59
N GLU A 321 -6.72 12.72 -4.71
CA GLU A 321 -8.13 13.12 -4.69
C GLU A 321 -9.07 11.91 -4.56
N ASP A 322 -8.85 10.90 -5.39
CA ASP A 322 -9.79 9.78 -5.54
C ASP A 322 -9.51 8.63 -4.55
N GLY A 323 -8.31 8.59 -3.95
CA GLY A 323 -7.89 7.49 -3.07
C GLY A 323 -7.76 6.14 -3.78
N CYS A 324 -7.75 6.14 -5.11
CA CYS A 324 -7.52 4.97 -5.95
C CYS A 324 -6.79 5.34 -7.24
N ILE A 325 -6.17 4.35 -7.89
CA ILE A 325 -5.51 4.51 -9.18
C ILE A 325 -5.87 3.36 -10.11
N SER A 326 -6.23 3.69 -11.36
CA SER A 326 -6.50 2.70 -12.40
C SER A 326 -5.29 2.55 -13.32
N VAL A 327 -4.77 1.34 -13.41
CA VAL A 327 -3.63 0.97 -14.25
C VAL A 327 -4.14 0.18 -15.44
N SER A 328 -4.21 0.82 -16.62
CA SER A 328 -4.60 0.16 -17.87
C SER A 328 -3.36 -0.23 -18.68
N ARG A 329 -3.29 -1.49 -19.11
CA ARG A 329 -2.22 -2.06 -19.92
C ARG A 329 -2.80 -2.99 -21.00
N VAL A 330 -1.96 -3.45 -21.92
CA VAL A 330 -2.39 -4.33 -23.03
C VAL A 330 -3.12 -5.57 -22.52
N HIS A 331 -2.79 -6.07 -21.34
CA HIS A 331 -3.33 -7.30 -20.78
C HIS A 331 -4.39 -7.09 -19.68
N GLY A 332 -4.97 -5.90 -19.59
CA GLY A 332 -6.09 -5.62 -18.68
C GLY A 332 -5.99 -4.28 -17.98
N THR A 333 -7.04 -3.97 -17.24
CA THR A 333 -7.14 -2.81 -16.37
C THR A 333 -7.35 -3.31 -14.94
N ALA A 334 -6.58 -2.77 -14.00
CA ALA A 334 -6.76 -3.03 -12.58
C ALA A 334 -6.84 -1.70 -11.83
N THR A 335 -7.73 -1.62 -10.85
CA THR A 335 -7.83 -0.47 -9.95
C THR A 335 -7.29 -0.87 -8.58
N TYR A 336 -6.37 -0.07 -8.07
CA TYR A 336 -5.77 -0.28 -6.76
C TYR A 336 -6.15 0.86 -5.81
N PRO A 337 -6.51 0.57 -4.56
CA PRO A 337 -6.67 1.60 -3.54
C PRO A 337 -5.32 2.24 -3.22
N CYS A 338 -5.33 3.54 -2.95
CA CYS A 338 -4.12 4.31 -2.65
C CYS A 338 -4.42 5.49 -1.70
N ARG A 339 -5.09 5.22 -0.59
CA ARG A 339 -5.35 6.19 0.48
C ARG A 339 -4.09 6.32 1.33
N PHE A 340 -3.28 7.31 1.06
CA PHE A 340 -2.03 7.56 1.79
C PHE A 340 -1.96 9.00 2.27
N MET A 341 -1.12 9.26 3.27
CA MET A 341 -0.70 10.61 3.62
C MET A 341 0.53 10.97 2.78
N LEU A 342 0.42 12.04 1.99
CA LEU A 342 1.56 12.58 1.27
C LEU A 342 2.38 13.46 2.24
N VAL A 343 3.63 13.08 2.46
CA VAL A 343 4.62 13.92 3.14
C VAL A 343 5.71 14.25 2.14
N ALA A 344 5.94 15.54 1.91
CA ALA A 344 6.96 15.98 0.98
C ALA A 344 8.00 16.84 1.71
N ALA A 345 9.23 16.79 1.24
CA ALA A 345 10.29 17.66 1.72
C ALA A 345 10.99 18.36 0.54
N MET A 346 11.37 19.61 0.75
CA MET A 346 12.15 20.36 -0.23
C MET A 346 13.07 21.38 0.44
N ASN A 347 14.08 21.80 -0.29
CA ASN A 347 14.88 22.97 0.08
C ASN A 347 14.20 24.26 -0.40
N PRO A 348 14.46 25.41 0.21
CA PRO A 348 13.83 26.68 -0.18
C PRO A 348 14.30 27.21 -1.55
N CYS A 349 15.45 26.73 -2.04
CA CYS A 349 16.04 27.03 -3.34
C CYS A 349 17.06 25.95 -3.72
N LYS A 350 17.64 26.02 -4.93
CA LYS A 350 18.63 25.05 -5.42
C LYS A 350 19.88 24.93 -4.54
N CYS A 351 20.41 26.04 -3.99
CA CYS A 351 21.55 25.98 -3.05
C CYS A 351 21.13 25.57 -1.62
N GLY A 352 19.84 25.64 -1.28
CA GLY A 352 19.25 25.23 -0.01
C GLY A 352 19.20 26.31 1.08
N TYR A 353 19.73 27.51 0.87
CA TYR A 353 19.95 28.47 1.96
C TYR A 353 19.10 29.75 1.88
N TYR A 354 18.18 29.87 0.92
CA TYR A 354 17.33 31.06 0.81
C TYR A 354 16.46 31.24 2.07
N GLY A 355 16.62 32.40 2.73
CA GLY A 355 15.87 32.74 3.94
C GLY A 355 16.26 31.95 5.21
N SER A 356 17.32 31.13 5.17
CA SER A 356 17.67 30.23 6.29
C SER A 356 18.36 30.92 7.48
N GLY A 357 18.97 32.09 7.27
CA GLY A 357 19.79 32.76 8.29
C GLY A 357 21.14 32.07 8.63
N VAL A 358 21.39 30.84 8.12
CA VAL A 358 22.59 30.06 8.41
C VAL A 358 23.76 30.43 7.49
N ARG A 359 23.45 30.66 6.21
CA ARG A 359 24.40 30.99 5.16
C ARG A 359 23.71 31.86 4.13
N GLU A 360 24.44 32.76 3.48
CA GLU A 360 23.91 33.54 2.38
C GLU A 360 23.56 32.68 1.17
N CYS A 361 22.40 32.97 0.60
CA CYS A 361 21.92 32.30 -0.59
C CYS A 361 22.65 32.81 -1.82
N SER A 362 23.24 31.93 -2.61
CA SER A 362 23.93 32.27 -3.88
C SER A 362 23.05 32.26 -5.12
N CYS A 363 21.75 31.95 -4.96
CA CYS A 363 20.81 31.83 -6.09
C CYS A 363 20.25 33.21 -6.49
N THR A 364 20.13 33.45 -7.78
CA THR A 364 19.39 34.63 -8.30
C THR A 364 17.89 34.47 -8.04
N PRO A 365 17.11 35.55 -7.91
CA PRO A 365 15.66 35.47 -7.74
C PRO A 365 14.98 34.59 -8.80
N SER A 366 15.38 34.74 -10.07
CA SER A 366 14.84 33.92 -11.17
C SER A 366 15.21 32.44 -11.08
N ALA A 367 16.34 32.08 -10.47
CA ALA A 367 16.72 30.70 -10.24
C ALA A 367 15.90 30.08 -9.10
N ILE A 368 15.58 30.85 -8.05
CA ILE A 368 14.71 30.43 -6.95
C ILE A 368 13.30 30.17 -7.47
N GLU A 369 12.78 31.08 -8.26
CA GLU A 369 11.44 30.96 -8.83
C GLU A 369 11.34 29.74 -9.77
N ARG A 370 12.27 29.56 -10.69
CA ARG A 370 12.33 28.37 -11.58
C ARG A 370 12.42 27.06 -10.80
N TYR A 371 13.15 27.04 -9.69
CA TYR A 371 13.24 25.86 -8.84
C TYR A 371 11.88 25.52 -8.19
N ARG A 372 11.18 26.52 -7.69
CA ARG A 372 9.85 26.35 -7.07
C ARG A 372 8.76 25.99 -8.09
N GLN A 373 8.80 26.57 -9.29
CA GLN A 373 7.88 26.29 -10.40
C GLN A 373 7.97 24.86 -10.97
N ARG A 374 8.99 24.07 -10.57
CA ARG A 374 9.01 22.64 -10.90
C ARG A 374 7.85 21.88 -10.28
N ILE A 375 7.33 22.35 -9.15
CA ILE A 375 6.14 21.80 -8.53
C ILE A 375 4.93 22.56 -9.09
N SER A 376 3.97 21.83 -9.65
CA SER A 376 2.76 22.46 -10.18
C SER A 376 1.88 23.04 -9.06
N GLY A 377 1.29 24.20 -9.32
CA GLY A 377 0.33 24.81 -8.41
C GLY A 377 -0.79 23.85 -7.97
N PRO A 378 -1.41 23.11 -8.93
CA PRO A 378 -2.41 22.09 -8.60
C PRO A 378 -1.95 21.00 -7.63
N LEU A 379 -0.67 20.62 -7.62
CA LEU A 379 -0.15 19.65 -6.64
C LEU A 379 0.04 20.31 -5.28
N LEU A 380 0.59 21.53 -5.22
CA LEU A 380 0.72 22.30 -3.98
C LEU A 380 -0.64 22.59 -3.35
N ASP A 381 -1.63 22.85 -4.18
CA ASP A 381 -3.02 23.00 -3.72
C ASP A 381 -3.58 21.75 -3.04
N ARG A 382 -2.98 20.56 -3.19
CA ARG A 382 -3.39 19.31 -2.55
C ARG A 382 -2.62 18.98 -1.28
N ILE A 383 -1.68 19.83 -0.90
CA ILE A 383 -0.97 19.72 0.37
C ILE A 383 -1.62 20.68 1.38
N ASP A 384 -2.04 20.16 2.51
CA ASP A 384 -2.84 20.90 3.50
C ASP A 384 -1.98 21.78 4.40
N LEU A 385 -0.83 21.27 4.86
CA LEU A 385 0.08 21.96 5.77
C LEU A 385 1.42 22.21 5.09
N HIS A 386 1.91 23.44 5.18
CA HIS A 386 3.26 23.82 4.82
C HIS A 386 4.00 24.29 6.08
N VAL A 387 5.12 23.65 6.41
CA VAL A 387 5.89 23.94 7.61
C VAL A 387 7.35 24.21 7.28
N GLU A 388 7.94 25.16 7.98
CA GLU A 388 9.38 25.44 7.90
C GLU A 388 10.15 24.56 8.88
N ALA A 389 11.09 23.76 8.37
CA ALA A 389 12.04 23.02 9.18
C ALA A 389 13.28 23.88 9.40
N ARG A 390 13.40 24.48 10.56
CA ARG A 390 14.53 25.39 10.89
C ARG A 390 15.75 24.61 11.38
N PRO A 391 16.95 25.16 11.24
CA PRO A 391 18.14 24.61 11.88
C PRO A 391 17.97 24.50 13.40
N VAL A 392 18.44 23.42 13.98
CA VAL A 392 18.36 23.21 15.43
C VAL A 392 19.56 23.92 16.09
N GLU A 393 19.29 24.71 17.11
CA GLU A 393 20.29 25.41 17.90
C GLU A 393 21.14 24.41 18.70
N TYR A 394 22.39 24.74 18.94
CA TYR A 394 23.33 23.87 19.66
C TYR A 394 22.80 23.45 21.03
N ASP A 395 22.24 24.39 21.80
CA ASP A 395 21.70 24.12 23.12
C ASP A 395 20.56 23.08 23.11
N ALA A 396 19.72 23.12 22.10
CA ALA A 396 18.67 22.12 21.91
C ALA A 396 19.23 20.74 21.54
N LEU A 397 20.34 20.68 20.80
CA LEU A 397 21.04 19.43 20.48
C LEU A 397 21.77 18.86 21.71
N ALA A 398 22.39 19.73 22.54
CA ALA A 398 23.11 19.35 23.72
C ALA A 398 22.22 19.01 24.93
N ALA A 399 20.91 19.33 24.84
CA ALA A 399 19.96 19.07 25.92
C ALA A 399 19.93 17.57 26.30
N LYS A 400 20.06 17.28 27.62
CA LYS A 400 20.00 15.91 28.13
C LYS A 400 18.63 15.29 28.14
N THR A 401 17.56 16.10 28.08
CA THR A 401 16.18 15.63 28.00
C THR A 401 15.84 15.23 26.57
N GLY A 402 15.34 14.02 26.40
CA GLY A 402 14.80 13.51 25.12
C GLY A 402 13.56 14.28 24.65
N GLY A 403 13.18 14.07 23.41
CA GLY A 403 11.86 14.49 22.93
C GLY A 403 10.74 13.66 23.56
N GLU A 404 9.50 14.03 23.28
CA GLU A 404 8.34 13.25 23.70
C GLU A 404 8.28 11.92 22.92
N PRO A 405 8.02 10.77 23.61
CA PRO A 405 7.93 9.46 22.95
C PRO A 405 6.80 9.38 21.90
N SER A 406 7.04 8.65 20.82
CA SER A 406 6.03 8.40 19.78
C SER A 406 4.76 7.76 20.35
N ALA A 407 4.86 6.94 21.38
CA ALA A 407 3.72 6.28 22.02
C ALA A 407 2.72 7.27 22.63
N ASP A 408 3.21 8.33 23.30
CA ASP A 408 2.37 9.33 23.93
C ASP A 408 1.66 10.19 22.87
N ILE A 409 2.37 10.60 21.82
CA ILE A 409 1.80 11.32 20.67
C ILE A 409 0.75 10.44 19.97
N ARG A 410 1.07 9.17 19.74
CA ARG A 410 0.14 8.21 19.12
C ARG A 410 -1.16 8.05 19.91
N THR A 411 -1.07 8.03 21.23
CA THR A 411 -2.27 7.93 22.09
C THR A 411 -3.22 9.10 21.87
N ARG A 412 -2.70 10.34 21.84
CA ARG A 412 -3.51 11.53 21.54
C ARG A 412 -4.07 11.53 20.12
N VAL A 413 -3.23 11.19 19.15
CA VAL A 413 -3.63 11.08 17.74
C VAL A 413 -4.71 10.01 17.56
N ALA A 414 -4.57 8.85 18.18
CA ALA A 414 -5.55 7.76 18.11
C ALA A 414 -6.91 8.18 18.71
N ALA A 415 -6.92 8.88 19.83
CA ALA A 415 -8.14 9.40 20.45
C ALA A 415 -8.90 10.36 19.51
N VAL A 416 -8.16 11.30 18.88
CA VAL A 416 -8.73 12.26 17.92
C VAL A 416 -9.27 11.54 16.67
N ARG A 417 -8.53 10.57 16.14
CA ARG A 417 -8.96 9.76 14.98
C ARG A 417 -10.21 8.93 15.29
N ALA A 418 -10.29 8.33 16.48
CA ALA A 418 -11.47 7.58 16.91
C ALA A 418 -12.72 8.48 16.98
N MET A 419 -12.58 9.71 17.52
CA MET A 419 -13.65 10.70 17.54
C MET A 419 -14.11 11.10 16.13
N GLN A 420 -13.16 11.34 15.20
CA GLN A 420 -13.47 11.64 13.80
C GLN A 420 -14.16 10.48 13.10
N ALA A 421 -13.65 9.25 13.25
CA ALA A 421 -14.25 8.05 12.68
C ALA A 421 -15.70 7.85 13.18
N GLN A 422 -15.95 8.06 14.47
CA GLN A 422 -17.31 8.03 15.03
C GLN A 422 -18.21 9.13 14.46
N ARG A 423 -17.69 10.36 14.32
CA ARG A 423 -18.41 11.52 13.75
C ARG A 423 -18.84 11.25 12.31
N TYR A 424 -18.01 10.59 11.52
CA TYR A 424 -18.22 10.36 10.09
C TYR A 424 -18.65 8.93 9.73
N LYS A 425 -18.98 8.10 10.72
CA LYS A 425 -19.33 6.69 10.51
C LYS A 425 -20.39 6.45 9.43
N SER A 426 -21.45 7.29 9.41
CA SER A 426 -22.53 7.19 8.41
C SER A 426 -22.14 7.68 7.01
N LEU A 427 -20.98 8.32 6.87
CA LEU A 427 -20.52 8.96 5.63
C LEU A 427 -19.38 8.18 4.96
N GLY A 428 -18.83 7.15 5.63
CA GLY A 428 -17.72 6.36 5.11
C GLY A 428 -16.36 7.05 5.16
N PHE A 429 -16.22 8.16 5.92
CA PHE A 429 -14.95 8.84 6.14
C PHE A 429 -14.37 8.50 7.51
N THR A 430 -13.03 8.57 7.63
CA THR A 430 -12.31 8.23 8.87
C THR A 430 -11.58 9.42 9.48
N CYS A 431 -11.42 10.52 8.72
CA CYS A 431 -10.66 11.69 9.18
C CYS A 431 -11.08 12.99 8.51
N ASN A 432 -10.68 14.12 9.12
CA ASN A 432 -11.09 15.46 8.66
C ASN A 432 -10.55 15.80 7.25
N ALA A 433 -9.39 15.28 6.84
CA ALA A 433 -8.84 15.55 5.51
C ALA A 433 -9.75 15.02 4.38
N GLN A 434 -10.54 13.98 4.65
CA GLN A 434 -11.46 13.36 3.68
C GLN A 434 -12.80 14.12 3.57
N LEU A 435 -13.07 15.12 4.42
CA LEU A 435 -14.36 15.80 4.46
C LEU A 435 -14.60 16.58 3.15
N PRO A 436 -15.69 16.33 2.40
CA PRO A 436 -16.01 17.05 1.18
C PRO A 436 -16.35 18.52 1.44
N SER A 437 -16.06 19.39 0.47
CA SER A 437 -16.33 20.85 0.56
C SER A 437 -17.78 21.17 0.93
N GLY A 438 -18.76 20.44 0.39
CA GLY A 438 -20.18 20.64 0.69
C GLY A 438 -20.58 20.36 2.15
N MET A 439 -19.74 19.65 2.90
CA MET A 439 -20.02 19.30 4.30
C MET A 439 -19.29 20.18 5.31
N LEU A 440 -18.37 21.04 4.88
CA LEU A 440 -17.56 21.88 5.77
C LEU A 440 -18.41 22.76 6.68
N ARG A 441 -19.47 23.39 6.16
CA ARG A 441 -20.36 24.23 6.99
C ARG A 441 -20.99 23.48 8.15
N ARG A 442 -21.30 22.20 7.96
CA ARG A 442 -21.94 21.37 8.99
C ARG A 442 -20.94 20.90 10.05
N TYR A 443 -19.73 20.50 9.62
CA TYR A 443 -18.77 19.82 10.50
C TYR A 443 -17.62 20.71 10.98
N CYS A 444 -17.48 21.92 10.42
CA CYS A 444 -16.48 22.92 10.80
C CYS A 444 -17.16 24.23 11.26
N PRO A 445 -18.01 24.21 12.31
CA PRO A 445 -18.64 25.42 12.78
C PRO A 445 -17.61 26.40 13.34
N LEU A 446 -17.67 27.67 12.89
CA LEU A 446 -16.78 28.72 13.33
C LEU A 446 -17.43 29.53 14.45
N ALA A 447 -16.65 29.90 15.47
CA ALA A 447 -17.03 30.94 16.41
C ALA A 447 -17.01 32.32 15.71
N PRO A 448 -17.82 33.30 16.14
CA PRO A 448 -17.90 34.63 15.49
C PRO A 448 -16.54 35.35 15.34
N ALA A 449 -15.66 35.21 16.33
CA ALA A 449 -14.32 35.78 16.28
C ALA A 449 -13.43 35.08 15.20
N ALA A 450 -13.56 33.76 15.05
CA ALA A 450 -12.85 32.99 14.02
C ALA A 450 -13.37 33.36 12.61
N GLU A 451 -14.68 33.49 12.43
CA GLU A 451 -15.26 33.91 11.15
C GLU A 451 -14.76 35.29 10.69
N LYS A 452 -14.71 36.25 11.59
CA LYS A 452 -14.18 37.61 11.32
C LYS A 452 -12.68 37.52 10.94
N LEU A 453 -11.90 36.71 11.66
CA LEU A 453 -10.48 36.49 11.39
C LEU A 453 -10.27 35.85 9.99
N LEU A 454 -11.05 34.83 9.66
CA LEU A 454 -10.97 34.13 8.37
C LEU A 454 -11.28 35.05 7.20
N ARG A 455 -12.34 35.85 7.32
CA ARG A 455 -12.72 36.86 6.31
C ARG A 455 -11.59 37.88 6.09
N GLY A 456 -11.02 38.43 7.15
CA GLY A 456 -9.91 39.37 7.03
C GLY A 456 -8.61 38.73 6.50
N ALA A 457 -8.36 37.46 6.77
CA ALA A 457 -7.25 36.73 6.19
C ALA A 457 -7.48 36.48 4.69
N PHE A 458 -8.71 36.10 4.30
CA PHE A 458 -9.07 35.83 2.91
C PHE A 458 -8.92 37.07 2.03
N GLU A 459 -9.41 38.21 2.48
CA GLU A 459 -9.31 39.49 1.79
C GLU A 459 -7.84 39.95 1.61
N ARG A 460 -7.03 39.83 2.67
CA ARG A 460 -5.62 40.25 2.63
C ARG A 460 -4.69 39.33 1.88
N MET A 461 -4.94 38.01 1.93
CA MET A 461 -4.02 37.00 1.42
C MET A 461 -4.41 36.49 0.03
N GLY A 462 -5.64 36.75 -0.45
CA GLY A 462 -6.12 36.32 -1.76
C GLY A 462 -6.18 34.79 -1.90
N TYR A 463 -6.60 34.09 -0.85
CA TYR A 463 -6.73 32.64 -0.87
C TYR A 463 -7.76 32.14 -1.88
N SER A 464 -7.49 31.00 -2.50
CA SER A 464 -8.45 30.28 -3.36
C SER A 464 -9.54 29.58 -2.53
N ALA A 465 -10.66 29.22 -3.16
CA ALA A 465 -11.69 28.42 -2.51
C ALA A 465 -11.15 27.09 -1.97
N ARG A 466 -10.18 26.46 -2.68
CA ARG A 466 -9.51 25.26 -2.21
C ARG A 466 -8.68 25.49 -0.93
N ALA A 467 -7.97 26.62 -0.85
CA ALA A 467 -7.24 27.01 0.35
C ALA A 467 -8.18 27.22 1.54
N TYR A 468 -9.36 27.84 1.32
CA TYR A 468 -10.39 27.99 2.32
C TYR A 468 -10.83 26.66 2.92
N ASP A 469 -11.18 25.69 2.06
CA ASP A 469 -11.62 24.36 2.49
C ASP A 469 -10.56 23.65 3.33
N ARG A 470 -9.28 23.77 2.96
CA ARG A 470 -8.16 23.14 3.69
C ARG A 470 -7.91 23.78 5.03
N ILE A 471 -7.93 25.13 5.09
CA ILE A 471 -7.81 25.86 6.35
C ILE A 471 -8.88 25.39 7.33
N LEU A 472 -10.12 25.19 6.87
CA LEU A 472 -11.21 24.71 7.72
C LEU A 472 -11.00 23.27 8.19
N ARG A 473 -10.54 22.35 7.30
CA ARG A 473 -10.26 20.97 7.70
C ARG A 473 -9.13 20.88 8.73
N VAL A 474 -8.06 21.65 8.53
CA VAL A 474 -6.93 21.74 9.47
C VAL A 474 -7.37 22.36 10.78
N ALA A 475 -8.10 23.48 10.74
CA ALA A 475 -8.63 24.13 11.95
C ALA A 475 -9.59 23.22 12.72
N ARG A 476 -10.43 22.41 12.02
CA ARG A 476 -11.27 21.38 12.67
C ARG A 476 -10.42 20.33 13.37
N THR A 477 -9.33 19.90 12.76
CA THR A 477 -8.41 18.93 13.38
C THR A 477 -7.76 19.50 14.64
N ILE A 478 -7.30 20.76 14.60
CA ILE A 478 -6.72 21.42 15.77
C ILE A 478 -7.77 21.56 16.88
N ALA A 479 -9.01 21.92 16.52
CA ALA A 479 -10.12 22.01 17.47
C ALA A 479 -10.47 20.64 18.10
N ASP A 480 -10.43 19.56 17.31
CA ASP A 480 -10.60 18.19 17.82
C ASP A 480 -9.49 17.82 18.80
N MET A 481 -8.23 18.18 18.50
CA MET A 481 -7.09 17.96 19.40
C MET A 481 -7.21 18.76 20.71
N ASN A 482 -7.81 19.95 20.66
CA ASN A 482 -8.05 20.79 21.83
C ASN A 482 -9.36 20.42 22.57
N GLY A 483 -10.15 19.47 22.08
CA GLY A 483 -11.41 19.05 22.68
C GLY A 483 -12.53 20.11 22.58
N VAL A 484 -12.47 21.03 21.62
CA VAL A 484 -13.47 22.08 21.45
C VAL A 484 -14.42 21.79 20.29
N GLU A 485 -15.72 22.07 20.50
CA GLU A 485 -16.76 21.78 19.51
C GLU A 485 -16.76 22.78 18.34
N GLN A 486 -16.58 24.06 18.63
CA GLN A 486 -16.51 25.13 17.62
C GLN A 486 -15.07 25.55 17.40
N ILE A 487 -14.72 25.84 16.14
CA ILE A 487 -13.39 26.35 15.79
C ILE A 487 -13.28 27.79 16.27
N GLY A 488 -12.41 28.04 17.24
CA GLY A 488 -12.09 29.34 17.79
C GLY A 488 -11.02 30.09 16.99
N ALA A 489 -10.72 31.31 17.43
CA ALA A 489 -9.70 32.14 16.79
C ALA A 489 -8.28 31.55 16.93
N ALA A 490 -7.98 30.83 18.03
CA ALA A 490 -6.69 30.23 18.27
C ALA A 490 -6.42 29.09 17.27
N GLU A 491 -7.39 28.17 17.11
CA GLU A 491 -7.30 27.03 16.18
C GLU A 491 -7.18 27.51 14.73
N LEU A 492 -7.94 28.55 14.40
CA LEU A 492 -7.89 29.13 13.06
C LEU A 492 -6.55 29.84 12.78
N MET A 493 -5.99 30.56 13.77
CA MET A 493 -4.68 31.20 13.61
C MET A 493 -3.58 30.17 13.42
N GLU A 494 -3.59 29.06 14.16
CA GLU A 494 -2.63 27.95 13.96
C GLU A 494 -2.78 27.38 12.54
N ALA A 495 -4.00 27.12 12.08
CA ALA A 495 -4.26 26.59 10.73
C ALA A 495 -3.78 27.56 9.63
N LEU A 496 -3.97 28.88 9.81
CA LEU A 496 -3.49 29.89 8.88
C LEU A 496 -1.96 29.98 8.82
N GLN A 497 -1.26 29.68 9.93
CA GLN A 497 0.21 29.66 9.93
C GLN A 497 0.76 28.61 8.98
N TYR A 498 0.12 27.46 8.85
CA TYR A 498 0.52 26.40 7.91
C TYR A 498 0.29 26.77 6.44
N ARG A 499 -0.31 27.91 6.13
CA ARG A 499 -0.52 28.41 4.75
C ARG A 499 0.28 29.69 4.43
N ARG A 500 1.12 30.17 5.35
CA ARG A 500 1.95 31.37 5.12
C ARG A 500 2.90 31.22 3.91
N MET A 501 3.34 29.99 3.63
CA MET A 501 4.27 29.71 2.56
C MET A 501 3.63 29.69 1.16
N ASP A 502 2.30 29.71 1.03
CA ASP A 502 1.60 29.75 -0.26
C ASP A 502 2.08 30.93 -1.13
N ARG A 503 2.37 32.07 -0.51
CA ARG A 503 2.97 33.23 -1.20
C ARG A 503 4.43 33.04 -1.57
N ALA A 504 5.17 32.24 -0.82
CA ALA A 504 6.59 32.04 -1.02
C ALA A 504 6.89 30.95 -2.07
N VAL A 505 5.94 30.06 -2.30
CA VAL A 505 6.07 28.89 -3.21
C VAL A 505 5.27 29.09 -4.49
N GLY A 506 4.21 29.92 -4.49
CA GLY A 506 3.25 30.07 -5.59
C GLY A 506 3.32 31.39 -6.38
N LYS A 507 4.24 32.33 -6.05
CA LYS A 507 4.50 33.57 -6.82
C LYS A 507 5.90 33.62 -7.34
#